data_d4cc0e473781eb4fc18e4a4f8a1d4810
#
_entry.id   d4cc0e473781eb4fc18e4a4f8a1d4810
#
_cell.length_a   1.000
_cell.length_b   1.000
_cell.length_c   1.000
_cell.angle_alpha   90.00
_cell.angle_beta   90.00
_cell.angle_gamma   90.00
#
_symmetry.space_group_name_H-M   'P 1'
#
loop_
_entity.id
_entity.type
_entity.pdbx_description
1 polymer ?
#
loop_
_entity_poly.entity_id
_entity_poly.type
_entity_poly.pdbx_seq_one_letter_code
_entity_poly.pdbx_strand_id
1 'polypeptide(L)'
;MKKVFFMALVPLLLISVFSGCGSETQAREFLGTQGDFMAMENDEITIAVDKVSDGVAHFFYTDLPGGDPVYFFIVKSPDGNLRAAANGCQVCGGSLQGFHQEGEFMVCNTCGNQYPLDKIATEKGGCNPAPINPDLEVKDGNISITLDQLKGIKQFFN
;
A
#
# COMPACT_ATOMS: atom_id res chain seq x y z
N MET A 1 -34.30 -13.77 78.62
CA MET A 1 -34.42 -13.14 77.28
C MET A 1 -33.02 -13.02 76.75
N LYS A 2 -32.59 -13.97 75.89
CA LYS A 2 -31.25 -14.00 75.28
C LYS A 2 -31.41 -13.54 73.88
N LYS A 3 -30.83 -12.40 73.57
CA LYS A 3 -30.75 -11.88 72.16
C LYS A 3 -29.60 -12.57 71.43
N VAL A 4 -29.90 -13.36 70.37
CA VAL A 4 -28.93 -13.97 69.51
C VAL A 4 -28.62 -12.96 68.38
N PHE A 5 -27.36 -12.52 68.32
CA PHE A 5 -26.85 -11.65 67.30
C PHE A 5 -26.39 -12.52 66.13
N PHE A 6 -27.12 -12.46 65.05
CA PHE A 6 -26.79 -13.17 63.79
C PHE A 6 -25.80 -12.29 62.97
N MET A 7 -24.53 -12.70 62.96
CA MET A 7 -23.47 -12.02 62.22
C MET A 7 -23.45 -12.60 60.83
N ALA A 8 -23.96 -11.81 59.89
CA ALA A 8 -23.95 -12.17 58.46
C ALA A 8 -22.53 -11.99 57.87
N LEU A 9 -21.95 -13.11 57.48
CA LEU A 9 -20.68 -13.17 56.79
C LEU A 9 -20.91 -12.88 55.32
N VAL A 10 -20.47 -11.69 54.82
CA VAL A 10 -20.50 -11.33 53.41
C VAL A 10 -19.22 -11.86 52.76
N PRO A 11 -19.30 -12.75 51.78
CA PRO A 11 -18.10 -13.15 51.03
C PRO A 11 -17.66 -12.05 50.11
N LEU A 12 -16.46 -11.54 50.33
CA LEU A 12 -15.76 -10.58 49.43
C LEU A 12 -15.32 -11.30 48.16
N LEU A 13 -16.08 -11.11 47.07
CA LEU A 13 -15.74 -11.65 45.77
C LEU A 13 -14.59 -10.80 45.17
N LEU A 14 -13.37 -11.34 45.21
CA LEU A 14 -12.20 -10.79 44.54
C LEU A 14 -12.36 -10.98 43.01
N ILE A 15 -12.82 -9.94 42.33
CA ILE A 15 -12.79 -9.87 40.86
C ILE A 15 -11.36 -9.56 40.45
N SER A 16 -10.59 -10.56 40.07
CA SER A 16 -9.30 -10.40 39.42
C SER A 16 -9.52 -9.92 37.99
N VAL A 17 -9.34 -8.62 37.78
CA VAL A 17 -9.30 -8.01 36.43
C VAL A 17 -7.98 -8.45 35.79
N PHE A 18 -8.03 -9.48 34.93
CA PHE A 18 -6.93 -9.78 34.03
C PHE A 18 -6.87 -8.66 32.99
N SER A 19 -6.04 -7.64 33.23
CA SER A 19 -5.59 -6.72 32.21
C SER A 19 -4.69 -7.48 31.26
N GLY A 20 -5.27 -8.10 30.23
CA GLY A 20 -4.52 -8.60 29.10
C GLY A 20 -3.94 -7.41 28.35
N CYS A 21 -2.63 -7.14 28.47
CA CYS A 21 -1.88 -6.35 27.50
C CYS A 21 -1.84 -7.15 26.20
N GLY A 22 -2.88 -7.03 25.38
CA GLY A 22 -2.81 -7.35 23.98
C GLY A 22 -1.96 -6.25 23.34
N SER A 23 -0.74 -6.57 22.91
CA SER A 23 -0.01 -5.72 21.95
C SER A 23 -0.78 -5.81 20.65
N GLU A 24 -1.77 -4.94 20.45
CA GLU A 24 -2.28 -4.67 19.13
C GLU A 24 -1.11 -4.02 18.36
N THR A 25 -0.49 -4.81 17.49
CA THR A 25 0.41 -4.27 16.46
C THR A 25 -0.49 -3.45 15.55
N GLN A 26 -0.57 -2.14 15.81
CA GLN A 26 -1.27 -1.22 14.89
C GLN A 26 -0.59 -1.36 13.54
N ALA A 27 -1.31 -1.91 12.56
CA ALA A 27 -0.88 -1.89 11.17
C ALA A 27 -0.63 -0.42 10.81
N ARG A 28 0.57 -0.12 10.29
CA ARG A 28 0.91 1.24 9.92
C ARG A 28 0.07 1.64 8.71
N GLU A 29 -0.61 2.77 8.81
CA GLU A 29 -1.48 3.27 7.77
C GLU A 29 -0.65 3.88 6.62
N PHE A 30 -1.05 3.61 5.38
CA PHE A 30 -0.49 4.27 4.20
C PHE A 30 -1.06 5.68 4.10
N LEU A 31 -0.17 6.68 4.08
CA LEU A 31 -0.49 8.11 4.14
C LEU A 31 -0.48 8.78 2.76
N GLY A 32 -0.01 8.09 1.73
CA GLY A 32 0.03 8.58 0.35
C GLY A 32 -1.32 8.49 -0.36
N THR A 33 -1.34 8.85 -1.64
CA THR A 33 -2.50 8.66 -2.50
C THR A 33 -2.77 7.18 -2.70
N GLN A 34 -3.89 6.67 -2.19
CA GLN A 34 -4.26 5.25 -2.34
C GLN A 34 -4.75 4.94 -3.75
N GLY A 35 -5.57 5.83 -4.33
CA GLY A 35 -6.18 5.65 -5.63
C GLY A 35 -7.38 4.70 -5.61
N ASP A 36 -7.67 4.09 -6.76
CA ASP A 36 -8.80 3.20 -6.94
C ASP A 36 -8.46 1.76 -6.53
N PHE A 37 -9.42 1.10 -5.85
CA PHE A 37 -9.29 -0.32 -5.55
C PHE A 37 -9.41 -1.15 -6.83
N MET A 38 -8.47 -2.08 -7.01
CA MET A 38 -8.47 -3.03 -8.12
C MET A 38 -8.63 -4.45 -7.62
N ALA A 39 -9.75 -5.08 -7.98
CA ALA A 39 -9.93 -6.51 -7.74
C ALA A 39 -8.97 -7.33 -8.62
N MET A 40 -8.42 -8.39 -8.06
CA MET A 40 -7.57 -9.33 -8.78
C MET A 40 -8.42 -10.50 -9.28
N GLU A 41 -8.31 -10.80 -10.56
CA GLU A 41 -8.98 -11.96 -11.18
C GLU A 41 -7.93 -12.89 -11.78
N ASN A 42 -7.96 -14.17 -11.43
CA ASN A 42 -7.00 -15.18 -11.91
C ASN A 42 -5.52 -14.75 -11.72
N ASP A 43 -5.20 -14.20 -10.54
CA ASP A 43 -3.87 -13.69 -10.19
C ASP A 43 -3.37 -12.52 -11.06
N GLU A 44 -4.28 -11.73 -11.59
CA GLU A 44 -3.98 -10.60 -12.47
C GLU A 44 -4.94 -9.43 -12.23
N ILE A 45 -4.43 -8.20 -12.37
CA ILE A 45 -5.21 -6.97 -12.46
C ILE A 45 -5.19 -6.53 -13.91
N THR A 46 -6.36 -6.27 -14.48
CA THR A 46 -6.52 -5.75 -15.85
C THR A 46 -7.03 -4.31 -15.81
N ILE A 47 -6.39 -3.41 -16.55
CA ILE A 47 -6.73 -1.98 -16.60
C ILE A 47 -6.83 -1.55 -18.06
N ALA A 48 -7.93 -0.89 -18.42
CA ALA A 48 -8.11 -0.34 -19.76
C ALA A 48 -7.09 0.80 -20.01
N VAL A 49 -6.42 0.73 -21.15
CA VAL A 49 -5.36 1.67 -21.55
C VAL A 49 -5.83 3.13 -21.61
N ASP A 50 -7.07 3.35 -22.05
CA ASP A 50 -7.66 4.69 -22.15
C ASP A 50 -7.75 5.42 -20.81
N LYS A 51 -7.79 4.69 -19.70
CA LYS A 51 -7.80 5.25 -18.34
C LYS A 51 -6.46 5.78 -17.85
N VAL A 52 -5.34 5.36 -18.48
CA VAL A 52 -3.99 5.62 -17.99
C VAL A 52 -3.05 6.20 -19.05
N SER A 53 -3.61 6.70 -20.16
CA SER A 53 -2.82 7.12 -21.33
C SER A 53 -2.66 8.63 -21.47
N ASP A 54 -3.11 9.43 -20.52
CA ASP A 54 -3.16 10.89 -20.55
C ASP A 54 -1.87 11.58 -20.08
N GLY A 55 -0.86 10.81 -19.65
CA GLY A 55 0.40 11.33 -19.10
C GLY A 55 0.32 11.71 -17.62
N VAL A 56 -0.82 11.49 -16.98
CA VAL A 56 -1.00 11.66 -15.52
C VAL A 56 -0.80 10.32 -14.82
N ALA A 57 -0.17 10.35 -13.64
CA ALA A 57 -0.03 9.16 -12.81
C ALA A 57 -1.37 8.78 -12.19
N HIS A 58 -1.88 7.61 -12.55
CA HIS A 58 -3.11 7.03 -12.00
C HIS A 58 -2.74 6.06 -10.88
N PHE A 59 -3.27 6.31 -9.69
CA PHE A 59 -2.96 5.53 -8.48
C PHE A 59 -4.01 4.45 -8.25
N PHE A 60 -3.53 3.31 -7.78
CA PHE A 60 -4.33 2.12 -7.51
C PHE A 60 -3.84 1.40 -6.26
N TYR A 61 -4.71 0.58 -5.69
CA TYR A 61 -4.32 -0.38 -4.68
C TYR A 61 -5.09 -1.69 -4.84
N THR A 62 -4.52 -2.75 -4.29
CA THR A 62 -5.15 -4.06 -4.18
C THR A 62 -4.68 -4.77 -2.93
N ASP A 63 -5.48 -5.71 -2.45
CA ASP A 63 -5.10 -6.60 -1.37
C ASP A 63 -4.46 -7.86 -1.94
N LEU A 64 -3.24 -8.18 -1.48
CA LEU A 64 -2.61 -9.45 -1.79
C LEU A 64 -3.30 -10.61 -1.06
N PRO A 65 -3.16 -11.86 -1.53
CA PRO A 65 -3.57 -13.02 -0.75
C PRO A 65 -2.95 -12.97 0.66
N GLY A 66 -3.79 -12.91 1.68
CA GLY A 66 -3.40 -12.70 3.08
C GLY A 66 -3.81 -11.34 3.64
N GLY A 67 -4.38 -10.45 2.80
CA GLY A 67 -4.97 -9.17 3.24
C GLY A 67 -3.98 -8.01 3.38
N ASP A 68 -2.74 -8.16 2.89
CA ASP A 68 -1.76 -7.05 2.90
C ASP A 68 -2.00 -6.14 1.68
N PRO A 69 -2.32 -4.86 1.88
CA PRO A 69 -2.51 -3.93 0.77
C PRO A 69 -1.17 -3.53 0.14
N VAL A 70 -1.18 -3.40 -1.18
CA VAL A 70 -0.08 -2.82 -1.95
C VAL A 70 -0.62 -1.67 -2.80
N TYR A 71 0.15 -0.58 -2.86
CA TYR A 71 -0.22 0.65 -3.55
C TYR A 71 0.74 0.85 -4.73
N PHE A 72 0.19 1.20 -5.89
CA PHE A 72 0.97 1.38 -7.11
C PHE A 72 0.39 2.47 -7.97
N PHE A 73 1.13 2.89 -8.97
CA PHE A 73 0.64 3.80 -9.99
C PHE A 73 1.06 3.32 -11.38
N ILE A 74 0.30 3.77 -12.37
CA ILE A 74 0.59 3.62 -13.78
C ILE A 74 0.65 5.00 -14.38
N VAL A 75 1.64 5.24 -15.23
CA VAL A 75 1.81 6.50 -15.94
C VAL A 75 2.28 6.24 -17.37
N LYS A 76 1.76 7.02 -18.32
CA LYS A 76 2.34 7.09 -19.65
C LYS A 76 3.44 8.13 -19.64
N SER A 77 4.68 7.68 -19.82
CA SER A 77 5.85 8.56 -19.85
C SER A 77 5.97 9.31 -21.18
N PRO A 78 6.76 10.41 -21.25
CA PRO A 78 6.93 11.21 -22.46
C PRO A 78 7.46 10.44 -23.67
N ASP A 79 8.18 9.33 -23.46
CA ASP A 79 8.65 8.42 -24.51
C ASP A 79 7.54 7.51 -25.08
N GLY A 80 6.30 7.63 -24.58
CA GLY A 80 5.12 6.90 -25.02
C GLY A 80 4.87 5.56 -24.32
N ASN A 81 5.79 5.10 -23.47
CA ASN A 81 5.64 3.82 -22.75
C ASN A 81 4.72 3.95 -21.55
N LEU A 82 3.90 2.92 -21.31
CA LEU A 82 3.13 2.77 -20.09
C LEU A 82 4.01 2.05 -19.06
N ARG A 83 4.17 2.67 -17.89
CA ARG A 83 5.07 2.20 -16.83
C ARG A 83 4.31 2.00 -15.53
N ALA A 84 4.62 0.93 -14.81
CA ALA A 84 4.05 0.65 -13.50
C ALA A 84 5.15 0.61 -12.42
N ALA A 85 4.88 1.27 -11.31
CA ALA A 85 5.75 1.25 -10.14
C ALA A 85 4.95 1.31 -8.84
N ALA A 86 5.56 0.85 -7.75
CA ALA A 86 4.99 0.97 -6.40
C ALA A 86 4.81 2.44 -6.04
N ASN A 87 3.71 2.78 -5.39
CA ASN A 87 3.58 4.05 -4.67
C ASN A 87 4.35 3.98 -3.32
N GLY A 88 5.56 3.44 -3.39
CA GLY A 88 6.47 3.19 -2.29
C GLY A 88 7.92 3.39 -2.72
N CYS A 89 8.66 4.19 -1.95
CA CYS A 89 10.06 4.51 -2.23
C CYS A 89 10.99 3.39 -1.78
N GLN A 90 11.98 3.04 -2.59
CA GLN A 90 12.93 1.97 -2.25
C GLN A 90 13.81 2.29 -1.04
N VAL A 91 13.99 3.58 -0.68
CA VAL A 91 14.74 4.03 0.50
C VAL A 91 13.82 4.49 1.61
N CYS A 92 12.81 5.30 1.28
CA CYS A 92 11.91 5.92 2.25
C CYS A 92 10.60 5.16 2.45
N GLY A 93 10.45 3.93 1.90
CA GLY A 93 9.19 3.16 1.91
C GLY A 93 8.59 3.00 3.30
N GLY A 94 9.43 2.80 4.30
CA GLY A 94 8.99 2.73 5.69
C GLY A 94 8.26 3.95 6.24
N SER A 95 8.25 5.10 5.54
CA SER A 95 7.45 6.28 5.92
C SER A 95 5.99 6.20 5.46
N LEU A 96 5.68 5.31 4.50
CA LEU A 96 4.36 5.07 3.93
C LEU A 96 3.68 6.32 3.31
N GLN A 97 4.46 7.32 2.89
CA GLN A 97 3.92 8.57 2.33
C GLN A 97 3.76 8.56 0.81
N GLY A 98 4.38 7.60 0.11
CA GLY A 98 4.27 7.45 -1.34
C GLY A 98 4.86 8.60 -2.13
N PHE A 99 4.29 8.82 -3.31
CA PHE A 99 4.70 9.81 -4.31
C PHE A 99 3.50 10.64 -4.78
N HIS A 100 3.80 11.79 -5.38
CA HIS A 100 2.88 12.56 -6.22
C HIS A 100 3.60 12.97 -7.50
N GLN A 101 2.83 13.38 -8.53
CA GLN A 101 3.40 13.84 -9.79
C GLN A 101 3.51 15.36 -9.80
N GLU A 102 4.65 15.87 -10.25
CA GLU A 102 4.87 17.28 -10.60
C GLU A 102 5.43 17.37 -12.04
N GLY A 103 4.58 17.74 -12.99
CA GLY A 103 4.97 17.75 -14.39
C GLY A 103 5.47 16.39 -14.89
N GLU A 104 6.71 16.32 -15.35
CA GLU A 104 7.33 15.10 -15.85
C GLU A 104 8.13 14.31 -14.78
N PHE A 105 7.83 14.55 -13.49
CA PHE A 105 8.51 13.90 -12.37
C PHE A 105 7.53 13.27 -11.40
N MET A 106 7.92 12.12 -10.86
CA MET A 106 7.34 11.60 -9.61
C MET A 106 8.18 12.12 -8.44
N VAL A 107 7.55 12.76 -7.47
CA VAL A 107 8.19 13.38 -6.31
C VAL A 107 7.90 12.55 -5.07
N CYS A 108 8.95 12.16 -4.34
CA CYS A 108 8.81 11.43 -3.08
C CYS A 108 8.27 12.35 -1.98
N ASN A 109 7.11 12.01 -1.40
CA ASN A 109 6.48 12.80 -0.34
C ASN A 109 7.30 12.88 0.96
N THR A 110 8.25 11.97 1.14
CA THR A 110 9.10 11.93 2.34
C THR A 110 10.33 12.83 2.22
N CYS A 111 11.06 12.77 1.09
CA CYS A 111 12.36 13.44 0.96
C CYS A 111 12.42 14.49 -0.16
N GLY A 112 11.35 14.65 -0.95
CA GLY A 112 11.29 15.62 -2.04
C GLY A 112 12.12 15.26 -3.28
N ASN A 113 12.71 14.06 -3.33
CA ASN A 113 13.48 13.63 -4.51
C ASN A 113 12.56 13.51 -5.73
N GLN A 114 12.99 14.08 -6.84
CA GLN A 114 12.29 14.06 -8.12
C GLN A 114 12.84 12.96 -9.00
N TYR A 115 11.96 12.15 -9.56
CA TYR A 115 12.32 11.03 -10.42
C TYR A 115 11.60 11.13 -11.76
N PRO A 116 12.35 11.23 -12.90
CA PRO A 116 11.73 11.46 -14.21
C PRO A 116 10.80 10.33 -14.64
N LEU A 117 9.68 10.66 -15.28
CA LEU A 117 8.68 9.68 -15.73
C LEU A 117 9.25 8.65 -16.72
N ASP A 118 10.19 9.05 -17.58
CA ASP A 118 10.85 8.15 -18.55
C ASP A 118 11.81 7.15 -17.89
N LYS A 119 12.12 7.34 -16.59
CA LYS A 119 12.95 6.44 -15.79
C LYS A 119 12.16 5.54 -14.85
N ILE A 120 10.85 5.74 -14.72
CA ILE A 120 10.01 4.93 -13.85
C ILE A 120 10.17 3.44 -14.19
N ALA A 121 10.37 2.63 -13.14
CA ALA A 121 10.55 1.17 -13.19
C ALA A 121 11.78 0.67 -13.96
N THR A 122 12.63 1.53 -14.53
CA THR A 122 13.83 1.10 -15.28
C THR A 122 15.04 0.83 -14.37
N GLU A 123 15.05 1.38 -13.17
CA GLU A 123 16.19 1.32 -12.24
C GLU A 123 15.78 0.75 -10.88
N LYS A 124 16.72 0.04 -10.24
CA LYS A 124 16.56 -0.49 -8.88
C LYS A 124 17.53 0.21 -7.93
N GLY A 125 17.05 0.48 -6.72
CA GLY A 125 17.82 1.20 -5.68
C GLY A 125 17.71 2.70 -5.82
N GLY A 126 18.13 3.42 -4.78
CA GLY A 126 17.98 4.87 -4.70
C GLY A 126 16.59 5.32 -4.23
N CYS A 127 16.41 6.64 -4.12
CA CYS A 127 15.15 7.23 -3.67
C CYS A 127 14.18 7.41 -4.84
N ASN A 128 13.71 6.30 -5.38
CA ASN A 128 12.78 6.21 -6.52
C ASN A 128 11.65 5.23 -6.22
N PRO A 129 10.54 5.27 -6.99
CA PRO A 129 9.49 4.27 -6.88
C PRO A 129 10.01 2.86 -7.17
N ALA A 130 9.58 1.88 -6.37
CA ALA A 130 10.02 0.52 -6.60
C ALA A 130 9.44 -0.04 -7.91
N PRO A 131 10.28 -0.64 -8.78
CA PRO A 131 9.85 -1.10 -10.09
C PRO A 131 8.78 -2.21 -10.02
N ILE A 132 7.76 -2.10 -10.87
CA ILE A 132 6.83 -3.19 -11.19
C ILE A 132 7.10 -3.64 -12.63
N ASN A 133 6.88 -2.75 -13.60
CA ASN A 133 7.09 -3.03 -15.02
C ASN A 133 7.43 -1.73 -15.76
N PRO A 134 8.58 -1.64 -16.45
CA PRO A 134 9.00 -0.45 -17.18
C PRO A 134 8.30 -0.29 -18.54
N ASP A 135 7.69 -1.36 -19.06
CA ASP A 135 7.11 -1.40 -20.41
C ASP A 135 5.90 -2.35 -20.40
N LEU A 136 4.75 -1.78 -20.05
CA LEU A 136 3.50 -2.53 -20.00
C LEU A 136 2.98 -2.80 -21.41
N GLU A 137 2.87 -4.07 -21.75
CA GLU A 137 2.32 -4.47 -23.04
C GLU A 137 0.80 -4.21 -23.10
N VAL A 138 0.37 -3.61 -24.21
CA VAL A 138 -1.05 -3.42 -24.51
C VAL A 138 -1.57 -4.61 -25.27
N LYS A 139 -2.56 -5.29 -24.73
CA LYS A 139 -3.23 -6.41 -25.37
C LYS A 139 -4.74 -6.19 -25.35
N ASP A 140 -5.37 -6.20 -26.49
CA ASP A 140 -6.81 -6.01 -26.63
C ASP A 140 -7.33 -4.73 -25.94
N GLY A 141 -6.55 -3.64 -25.99
CA GLY A 141 -6.86 -2.36 -25.35
C GLY A 141 -6.68 -2.33 -23.83
N ASN A 142 -6.08 -3.35 -23.26
CA ASN A 142 -5.82 -3.45 -21.82
C ASN A 142 -4.33 -3.65 -21.54
N ILE A 143 -3.95 -3.34 -20.32
CA ILE A 143 -2.67 -3.68 -19.69
C ILE A 143 -2.94 -4.58 -18.49
N SER A 144 -1.96 -5.40 -18.16
CA SER A 144 -2.06 -6.38 -17.09
C SER A 144 -0.88 -6.29 -16.11
N ILE A 145 -1.17 -6.46 -14.82
CA ILE A 145 -0.18 -6.59 -13.75
C ILE A 145 -0.46 -7.87 -12.99
N THR A 146 0.52 -8.76 -12.92
CA THR A 146 0.38 -10.07 -12.29
C THR A 146 0.58 -10.01 -10.77
N LEU A 147 0.01 -10.99 -10.07
CA LEU A 147 0.21 -11.17 -8.63
C LEU A 147 1.70 -11.24 -8.25
N ASP A 148 2.54 -11.90 -9.05
CA ASP A 148 3.97 -12.02 -8.74
C ASP A 148 4.70 -10.68 -8.85
N GLN A 149 4.32 -9.84 -9.79
CA GLN A 149 4.82 -8.46 -9.90
C GLN A 149 4.42 -7.64 -8.66
N LEU A 150 3.17 -7.77 -8.20
CA LEU A 150 2.67 -7.07 -7.00
C LEU A 150 3.30 -7.60 -5.71
N LYS A 151 3.54 -8.90 -5.58
CA LYS A 151 4.29 -9.48 -4.45
C LYS A 151 5.71 -8.90 -4.36
N GLY A 152 6.34 -8.61 -5.49
CA GLY A 152 7.67 -8.02 -5.54
C GLY A 152 7.80 -6.66 -4.86
N ILE A 153 6.70 -5.92 -4.74
CA ILE A 153 6.68 -4.59 -4.12
C ILE A 153 6.14 -4.58 -2.67
N LYS A 154 5.60 -5.68 -2.16
CA LYS A 154 5.00 -5.77 -0.82
C LYS A 154 5.90 -5.21 0.29
N GLN A 155 7.20 -5.49 0.21
CA GLN A 155 8.19 -5.09 1.23
C GLN A 155 8.28 -3.58 1.46
N PHE A 156 7.76 -2.74 0.56
CA PHE A 156 7.79 -1.28 0.68
C PHE A 156 6.59 -0.71 1.44
N PHE A 157 5.69 -1.58 1.93
CA PHE A 157 4.47 -1.21 2.66
C PHE A 157 4.36 -1.85 4.06
N ASN A 158 5.43 -2.52 4.54
CA ASN A 158 5.50 -3.18 5.87
C ASN A 158 6.29 -2.35 6.89
#